data_fc724841f26fb9f51e08d85a536f50c7
#
_entry.id   fc724841f26fb9f51e08d85a536f50c7
#
_cell.length_a   1.000
_cell.length_b   1.000
_cell.length_c   1.000
_cell.angle_alpha   90.00
_cell.angle_beta   90.00
_cell.angle_gamma   90.00
#
_symmetry.space_group_name_H-M   'P 1'
#
loop_
_entity.id
_entity.type
_entity.pdbx_description
1 polymer ?
#
loop_
_entity_poly.entity_id
_entity_poly.type
_entity_poly.pdbx_seq_one_letter_code
_entity_poly.pdbx_strand_id
1 'polypeptide(L)'
;QLIDAANWAEEGRYKEILVMNYLKKTIPKQFAVGTGFVKNGKEITKQIDIIVYDNFFSPFFSEGDFVVVDAISVCAIIEVKSSIKSSEIKGYIEKANKNGETIFKDCSDVASINRAKLFFNGIFSYNMENSFNSHKDNIQQLAPYQEMSSMSDRHFTNLICLGEDNFIR
;
A
#
# COMPACT_ATOMS: atom_id res chain seq x y z
N GLN A 1 21.89 -16.39 -15.85
CA GLN A 1 20.85 -16.63 -14.82
C GLN A 1 21.53 -17.15 -13.57
N LEU A 2 21.73 -16.27 -12.60
CA LEU A 2 22.44 -16.63 -11.35
C LEU A 2 21.48 -16.98 -10.20
N ILE A 3 20.15 -17.00 -10.44
CA ILE A 3 19.16 -17.11 -9.37
C ILE A 3 18.04 -18.06 -9.82
N ASP A 4 17.89 -19.18 -9.11
CA ASP A 4 16.82 -20.16 -9.30
C ASP A 4 15.49 -19.69 -8.68
N ALA A 5 14.38 -20.30 -9.04
CA ALA A 5 13.01 -19.91 -8.62
C ALA A 5 12.82 -19.76 -7.08
N ALA A 6 13.65 -20.41 -6.26
CA ALA A 6 13.67 -20.24 -4.81
C ALA A 6 14.09 -18.82 -4.37
N ASN A 7 14.77 -18.08 -5.22
CA ASN A 7 15.28 -16.74 -4.91
C ASN A 7 14.32 -15.60 -5.28
N TRP A 8 13.21 -15.88 -5.95
CA TRP A 8 12.23 -14.83 -6.32
C TRP A 8 11.52 -14.23 -5.11
N ALA A 9 11.27 -15.03 -4.08
CA ALA A 9 10.71 -14.53 -2.83
C ALA A 9 11.71 -13.63 -2.09
N GLU A 10 12.98 -13.98 -2.11
CA GLU A 10 14.09 -13.20 -1.55
C GLU A 10 14.29 -11.88 -2.31
N GLU A 11 14.22 -11.91 -3.63
CA GLU A 11 14.30 -10.72 -4.48
C GLU A 11 13.13 -9.76 -4.21
N GLY A 12 11.90 -10.28 -4.05
CA GLY A 12 10.73 -9.49 -3.68
C GLY A 12 10.93 -8.78 -2.35
N ARG A 13 11.34 -9.54 -1.33
CA ARG A 13 11.63 -8.99 0.01
C ARG A 13 12.75 -7.94 -0.02
N TYR A 14 13.79 -8.14 -0.79
CA TYR A 14 14.87 -7.16 -0.94
C TYR A 14 14.35 -5.83 -1.53
N LYS A 15 13.46 -5.90 -2.51
CA LYS A 15 12.83 -4.72 -3.12
C LYS A 15 11.93 -3.96 -2.14
N GLU A 16 11.17 -4.67 -1.31
CA GLU A 16 10.41 -4.07 -0.21
C GLU A 16 11.33 -3.33 0.76
N ILE A 17 12.45 -3.95 1.16
CA ILE A 17 13.45 -3.36 2.05
C ILE A 17 14.07 -2.09 1.44
N LEU A 18 14.34 -2.07 0.13
CA LEU A 18 14.88 -0.88 -0.54
C LEU A 18 13.91 0.31 -0.44
N VAL A 19 12.63 0.11 -0.74
CA VAL A 19 11.61 1.16 -0.63
C VAL A 19 11.46 1.60 0.83
N MET A 20 11.41 0.66 1.76
CA MET A 20 11.32 0.94 3.19
C MET A 20 12.50 1.78 3.68
N ASN A 21 13.73 1.42 3.31
CA ASN A 21 14.94 2.14 3.69
C ASN A 21 15.00 3.55 3.07
N TYR A 22 14.49 3.71 1.86
CA TYR A 22 14.34 5.03 1.24
C TYR A 22 13.36 5.90 2.04
N LEU A 23 12.19 5.38 2.36
CA LEU A 23 11.19 6.10 3.15
C LEU A 23 11.73 6.48 4.53
N LYS A 24 12.37 5.56 5.25
CA LYS A 24 12.99 5.85 6.57
C LYS A 24 13.98 7.01 6.54
N LYS A 25 14.62 7.26 5.39
CA LYS A 25 15.59 8.36 5.23
C LYS A 25 14.95 9.68 4.81
N THR A 26 13.77 9.63 4.19
CA THR A 26 13.16 10.80 3.52
C THR A 26 11.97 11.38 4.26
N ILE A 27 11.20 10.56 4.99
CA ILE A 27 10.04 11.05 5.73
C ILE A 27 10.44 11.73 7.04
N PRO A 28 9.62 12.65 7.57
CA PRO A 28 9.85 13.28 8.86
C PRO A 28 9.98 12.25 9.99
N LYS A 29 10.83 12.53 10.98
CA LYS A 29 11.15 11.63 12.12
C LYS A 29 9.95 11.29 13.02
N GLN A 30 8.88 12.08 12.95
CA GLN A 30 7.63 11.75 13.64
C GLN A 30 6.94 10.50 13.10
N PHE A 31 7.28 10.07 11.87
CA PHE A 31 6.75 8.86 11.28
C PHE A 31 7.77 7.73 11.35
N ALA A 32 7.28 6.54 11.59
CA ALA A 32 8.04 5.30 11.50
C ALA A 32 7.56 4.48 10.30
N VAL A 33 8.43 3.58 9.83
CA VAL A 33 8.16 2.68 8.69
C VAL A 33 8.44 1.25 9.10
N GLY A 34 7.49 0.37 8.84
CA GLY A 34 7.62 -1.06 9.09
C GLY A 34 6.85 -1.89 8.08
N THR A 35 6.88 -3.19 8.24
CA THR A 35 6.08 -4.19 7.53
C THR A 35 5.26 -4.98 8.53
N GLY A 36 4.10 -5.50 8.17
CA GLY A 36 3.32 -6.35 9.06
C GLY A 36 1.82 -6.11 9.00
N PHE A 37 1.19 -5.79 10.13
CA PHE A 37 -0.25 -5.76 10.24
C PHE A 37 -0.76 -4.49 10.92
N VAL A 38 -1.97 -4.09 10.53
CA VAL A 38 -2.73 -3.03 11.20
C VAL A 38 -3.94 -3.65 11.88
N LYS A 39 -4.14 -3.31 13.15
CA LYS A 39 -5.28 -3.75 13.95
C LYS A 39 -6.26 -2.60 14.15
N ASN A 40 -7.54 -2.85 13.88
CA ASN A 40 -8.64 -1.94 14.15
C ASN A 40 -9.69 -2.68 15.02
N GLY A 41 -9.67 -2.43 16.32
CA GLY A 41 -10.52 -3.15 17.26
C GLY A 41 -10.28 -4.66 17.23
N LYS A 42 -11.28 -5.43 16.75
CA LYS A 42 -11.18 -6.89 16.58
C LYS A 42 -10.70 -7.31 15.19
N GLU A 43 -10.69 -6.40 14.24
CA GLU A 43 -10.27 -6.66 12.87
C GLU A 43 -8.75 -6.49 12.73
N ILE A 44 -8.19 -7.22 11.77
CA ILE A 44 -6.78 -7.11 11.41
C ILE A 44 -6.64 -7.19 9.89
N THR A 45 -5.76 -6.38 9.32
CA THR A 45 -5.48 -6.39 7.88
C THR A 45 -4.82 -7.70 7.45
N LYS A 46 -4.75 -7.94 6.14
CA LYS A 46 -3.73 -8.83 5.59
C LYS A 46 -2.36 -8.18 5.77
N GLN A 47 -1.29 -8.99 5.65
CA GLN A 47 0.06 -8.47 5.71
C GLN A 47 0.25 -7.37 4.67
N ILE A 48 0.85 -6.27 5.11
CA ILE A 48 1.16 -5.08 4.33
C ILE A 48 2.66 -4.99 4.18
N ASP A 49 3.12 -4.76 2.96
CA ASP A 49 4.55 -4.73 2.65
C ASP A 49 5.22 -3.51 3.31
N ILE A 50 4.57 -2.33 3.27
CA ILE A 50 5.06 -1.13 3.95
C ILE A 50 3.92 -0.41 4.66
N ILE A 51 4.12 -0.13 5.94
CA ILE A 51 3.24 0.67 6.78
C ILE A 51 4.01 1.91 7.23
N VAL A 52 3.45 3.10 6.97
CA VAL A 52 3.93 4.36 7.55
C VAL A 52 2.97 4.77 8.65
N TYR A 53 3.46 4.96 9.86
CA TYR A 53 2.64 5.26 11.03
C TYR A 53 3.26 6.35 11.89
N ASP A 54 2.41 7.07 12.62
CA ASP A 54 2.82 8.10 13.57
C ASP A 54 3.46 7.45 14.79
N ASN A 55 4.73 7.77 15.03
CA ASN A 55 5.55 7.22 16.10
C ASN A 55 5.12 7.71 17.51
N PHE A 56 4.18 8.65 17.58
CA PHE A 56 3.55 9.05 18.83
C PHE A 56 2.75 7.89 19.46
N PHE A 57 2.19 7.01 18.63
CA PHE A 57 1.47 5.82 19.07
C PHE A 57 2.40 4.62 19.12
N SER A 58 2.56 4.04 20.31
CA SER A 58 3.35 2.82 20.46
C SER A 58 2.70 1.66 19.72
N PRO A 59 3.45 0.89 18.91
CA PRO A 59 2.93 -0.32 18.29
C PRO A 59 2.53 -1.36 19.36
N PHE A 60 1.56 -2.20 19.06
CA PHE A 60 1.21 -3.37 19.90
C PHE A 60 2.35 -4.38 19.94
N PHE A 61 3.09 -4.49 18.84
CA PHE A 61 4.28 -5.33 18.72
C PHE A 61 5.26 -4.71 17.74
N SER A 62 6.56 -4.82 18.04
CA SER A 62 7.63 -4.40 17.13
C SER A 62 8.86 -5.26 17.35
N GLU A 63 9.37 -5.85 16.27
CA GLU A 63 10.64 -6.57 16.23
C GLU A 63 11.33 -6.34 14.88
N GLY A 64 12.49 -5.67 14.93
CA GLY A 64 13.14 -5.20 13.71
C GLY A 64 12.21 -4.29 12.90
N ASP A 65 11.94 -4.65 11.66
CA ASP A 65 11.02 -3.93 10.78
C ASP A 65 9.58 -4.46 10.84
N PHE A 66 9.35 -5.58 11.53
CA PHE A 66 8.01 -6.15 11.66
C PHE A 66 7.24 -5.46 12.77
N VAL A 67 6.02 -5.01 12.45
CA VAL A 67 5.17 -4.26 13.39
C VAL A 67 3.72 -4.72 13.35
N VAL A 68 3.05 -4.61 14.48
CA VAL A 68 1.59 -4.62 14.58
C VAL A 68 1.17 -3.29 15.20
N VAL A 69 0.51 -2.46 14.43
CA VAL A 69 0.15 -1.09 14.83
C VAL A 69 -1.36 -0.91 14.94
N ASP A 70 -1.78 0.09 15.71
CA ASP A 70 -3.18 0.51 15.76
C ASP A 70 -3.54 1.29 14.49
N ALA A 71 -4.74 1.07 13.96
CA ALA A 71 -5.26 1.78 12.81
C ALA A 71 -5.22 3.31 12.97
N ILE A 72 -5.36 3.82 14.20
CA ILE A 72 -5.31 5.26 14.48
C ILE A 72 -3.96 5.89 14.16
N SER A 73 -2.89 5.12 14.23
CA SER A 73 -1.53 5.61 13.95
C SER A 73 -1.17 5.61 12.47
N VAL A 74 -1.91 4.89 11.63
CA VAL A 74 -1.52 4.64 10.23
C VAL A 74 -1.76 5.87 9.36
N CYS A 75 -0.71 6.28 8.65
CA CYS A 75 -0.72 7.40 7.71
C CYS A 75 -0.66 6.92 6.25
N ALA A 76 0.04 5.81 5.99
CA ALA A 76 0.14 5.24 4.66
C ALA A 76 0.33 3.73 4.68
N ILE A 77 -0.16 3.07 3.63
CA ILE A 77 0.17 1.68 3.30
C ILE A 77 0.61 1.60 1.85
N ILE A 78 1.60 0.73 1.57
CA ILE A 78 2.11 0.55 0.21
C ILE A 78 2.32 -0.95 -0.03
N GLU A 79 1.73 -1.45 -1.11
CA GLU A 79 2.04 -2.75 -1.67
C GLU A 79 3.20 -2.61 -2.64
N VAL A 80 4.24 -3.44 -2.51
CA VAL A 80 5.45 -3.41 -3.35
C VAL A 80 5.51 -4.66 -4.22
N LYS A 81 5.81 -4.48 -5.50
CA LYS A 81 5.96 -5.58 -6.46
C LYS A 81 7.23 -5.42 -7.28
N SER A 82 7.89 -6.54 -7.54
CA SER A 82 9.05 -6.58 -8.44
C SER A 82 8.64 -6.29 -9.88
N SER A 83 7.53 -6.87 -10.30
CA SER A 83 6.90 -6.65 -11.60
C SER A 83 5.41 -6.93 -11.49
N ILE A 84 4.61 -6.23 -12.27
CA ILE A 84 3.15 -6.42 -12.37
C ILE A 84 2.77 -6.68 -13.82
N LYS A 85 1.91 -7.69 -14.03
CA LYS A 85 1.20 -7.88 -15.30
C LYS A 85 -0.11 -7.09 -15.29
N SER A 86 -0.50 -6.56 -16.43
CA SER A 86 -1.76 -5.80 -16.55
C SER A 86 -2.97 -6.58 -16.03
N SER A 87 -3.01 -7.90 -16.23
CA SER A 87 -4.08 -8.78 -15.74
C SER A 87 -4.12 -8.93 -14.20
N GLU A 88 -3.05 -8.60 -13.51
CA GLU A 88 -2.92 -8.77 -12.05
C GLU A 88 -3.25 -7.49 -11.27
N ILE A 89 -3.21 -6.33 -11.93
CA ILE A 89 -3.40 -5.01 -11.30
C ILE A 89 -4.69 -4.96 -10.49
N LYS A 90 -5.80 -5.46 -11.03
CA LYS A 90 -7.09 -5.50 -10.35
C LYS A 90 -7.01 -6.22 -9.00
N GLY A 91 -6.36 -7.37 -8.96
CA GLY A 91 -6.21 -8.15 -7.72
C GLY A 91 -5.38 -7.43 -6.65
N TYR A 92 -4.33 -6.70 -7.05
CA TYR A 92 -3.53 -5.90 -6.12
C TYR A 92 -4.31 -4.69 -5.58
N ILE A 93 -5.11 -4.04 -6.43
CA ILE A 93 -6.01 -2.95 -6.02
C ILE A 93 -7.04 -3.46 -5.01
N GLU A 94 -7.71 -4.59 -5.30
CA GLU A 94 -8.68 -5.19 -4.39
C GLU A 94 -8.05 -5.55 -3.03
N LYS A 95 -6.82 -6.08 -3.02
CA LYS A 95 -6.09 -6.36 -1.77
C LYS A 95 -5.81 -5.08 -1.00
N ALA A 96 -5.29 -4.05 -1.66
CA ALA A 96 -4.94 -2.78 -1.04
C ALA A 96 -6.19 -2.06 -0.50
N ASN A 97 -7.27 -2.05 -1.27
CA ASN A 97 -8.56 -1.48 -0.85
C ASN A 97 -9.13 -2.23 0.36
N LYS A 98 -9.06 -3.54 0.39
CA LYS A 98 -9.51 -4.34 1.54
C LYS A 98 -8.75 -4.03 2.81
N ASN A 99 -7.44 -3.79 2.72
CA ASN A 99 -6.64 -3.33 3.84
C ASN A 99 -7.09 -1.93 4.29
N GLY A 100 -7.31 -1.00 3.35
CA GLY A 100 -7.82 0.34 3.63
C GLY A 100 -9.20 0.31 4.32
N GLU A 101 -10.14 -0.50 3.82
CA GLU A 101 -11.45 -0.71 4.45
C GLU A 101 -11.32 -1.19 5.91
N THR A 102 -10.42 -2.15 6.16
CA THR A 102 -10.18 -2.66 7.51
C THR A 102 -9.65 -1.57 8.44
N ILE A 103 -8.72 -0.73 7.96
CA ILE A 103 -8.12 0.36 8.72
C ILE A 103 -9.18 1.41 9.10
N PHE A 104 -10.13 1.71 8.22
CA PHE A 104 -11.16 2.73 8.43
C PHE A 104 -12.54 2.16 8.75
N LYS A 105 -12.63 0.87 9.06
CA LYS A 105 -13.90 0.24 9.45
C LYS A 105 -14.48 0.94 10.67
N ASP A 106 -15.78 1.24 10.62
CA ASP A 106 -16.56 1.89 11.69
C ASP A 106 -16.07 3.31 12.07
N CYS A 107 -15.22 3.93 11.22
CA CYS A 107 -14.75 5.30 11.41
C CYS A 107 -15.78 6.31 10.87
N SER A 108 -16.70 6.76 11.70
CA SER A 108 -17.74 7.72 11.35
C SER A 108 -17.53 9.12 11.94
N ASP A 109 -16.57 9.28 12.85
CA ASP A 109 -16.28 10.57 13.46
C ASP A 109 -15.49 11.50 12.52
N VAL A 110 -15.60 12.83 12.78
CA VAL A 110 -14.96 13.86 11.93
C VAL A 110 -13.44 13.73 11.88
N ALA A 111 -12.80 13.32 12.98
CA ALA A 111 -11.35 13.16 13.03
C ALA A 111 -10.90 11.99 12.13
N SER A 112 -11.61 10.88 12.17
CA SER A 112 -11.36 9.71 11.32
C SER A 112 -11.61 10.01 9.83
N ILE A 113 -12.67 10.76 9.52
CA ILE A 113 -12.93 11.23 8.16
C ILE A 113 -11.79 12.14 7.65
N ASN A 114 -11.29 13.05 8.49
CA ASN A 114 -10.18 13.91 8.12
C ASN A 114 -8.87 13.13 7.95
N ARG A 115 -8.62 12.12 8.77
CA ARG A 115 -7.50 11.20 8.61
C ARG A 115 -7.57 10.45 7.28
N ALA A 116 -8.75 9.90 6.94
CA ALA A 116 -8.94 9.20 5.68
C ALA A 116 -8.63 10.08 4.46
N LYS A 117 -8.87 11.40 4.55
CA LYS A 117 -8.53 12.36 3.48
C LYS A 117 -7.03 12.49 3.22
N LEU A 118 -6.21 12.24 4.24
CA LEU A 118 -4.76 12.36 4.20
C LEU A 118 -4.08 11.00 4.08
N PHE A 119 -4.86 9.92 4.12
CA PHE A 119 -4.34 8.56 4.05
C PHE A 119 -3.83 8.25 2.64
N PHE A 120 -2.62 7.70 2.59
CA PHE A 120 -2.02 7.24 1.36
C PHE A 120 -2.13 5.71 1.28
N ASN A 121 -2.77 5.22 0.22
CA ASN A 121 -2.85 3.80 -0.10
C ASN A 121 -2.29 3.60 -1.50
N GLY A 122 -1.07 3.07 -1.59
CA GLY A 122 -0.33 3.01 -2.83
C GLY A 122 0.07 1.60 -3.25
N ILE A 123 0.27 1.44 -4.56
CA ILE A 123 0.90 0.27 -5.15
C ILE A 123 2.15 0.76 -5.89
N PHE A 124 3.30 0.16 -5.57
CA PHE A 124 4.57 0.46 -6.21
C PHE A 124 5.13 -0.79 -6.90
N SER A 125 5.36 -0.73 -8.19
CA SER A 125 6.03 -1.77 -8.95
C SER A 125 7.29 -1.25 -9.61
N TYR A 126 8.39 -1.98 -9.45
CA TYR A 126 9.66 -1.64 -10.11
C TYR A 126 9.59 -1.81 -11.62
N ASN A 127 8.76 -2.73 -12.09
CA ASN A 127 8.61 -3.01 -13.51
C ASN A 127 7.17 -3.36 -13.86
N MET A 128 6.81 -3.22 -15.12
CA MET A 128 5.58 -3.67 -15.69
C MET A 128 5.85 -4.61 -16.86
N GLU A 129 5.36 -5.84 -16.77
CA GLU A 129 5.38 -6.78 -17.88
C GLU A 129 4.26 -6.47 -18.86
N ASN A 130 4.59 -6.34 -20.14
CA ASN A 130 3.71 -5.91 -21.23
C ASN A 130 3.36 -4.42 -21.17
N SER A 131 4.07 -3.63 -21.98
CA SER A 131 3.81 -2.20 -22.15
C SER A 131 2.33 -1.94 -22.44
N PHE A 132 1.79 -0.88 -21.86
CA PHE A 132 0.45 -0.34 -22.17
C PHE A 132 0.37 0.16 -23.64
N ASN A 133 0.63 -0.71 -24.62
CA ASN A 133 0.51 -0.34 -26.03
C ASN A 133 -0.94 -0.17 -26.52
N SER A 134 -1.92 -0.37 -25.63
CA SER A 134 -3.33 -0.02 -25.88
C SER A 134 -3.89 0.74 -24.68
N HIS A 135 -3.48 1.99 -24.55
CA HIS A 135 -3.76 2.85 -23.39
C HIS A 135 -5.24 3.06 -23.05
N LYS A 136 -6.16 2.85 -23.97
CA LYS A 136 -7.58 3.11 -23.73
C LYS A 136 -8.33 1.93 -23.12
N ASP A 137 -7.99 0.71 -23.49
CA ASP A 137 -8.77 -0.46 -23.10
C ASP A 137 -8.41 -0.96 -21.68
N ASN A 138 -7.18 -0.73 -21.24
CA ASN A 138 -6.73 -1.16 -19.92
C ASN A 138 -7.07 -0.17 -18.79
N ILE A 139 -7.20 1.13 -19.10
CA ILE A 139 -7.70 2.13 -18.15
C ILE A 139 -9.19 1.91 -17.87
N GLN A 140 -9.97 1.43 -18.84
CA GLN A 140 -11.38 1.07 -18.63
C GLN A 140 -11.56 -0.17 -17.75
N GLN A 141 -10.60 -1.07 -17.68
CA GLN A 141 -10.58 -2.16 -16.68
C GLN A 141 -10.28 -1.66 -15.26
N LEU A 142 -9.74 -0.44 -15.14
CA LEU A 142 -9.61 0.31 -13.90
C LEU A 142 -10.83 1.20 -13.63
N ALA A 143 -11.86 1.12 -14.46
CA ALA A 143 -13.08 1.93 -14.37
C ALA A 143 -13.85 1.83 -13.03
N PRO A 144 -13.77 0.75 -12.24
CA PRO A 144 -14.25 0.80 -10.86
C PRO A 144 -13.61 1.92 -10.03
N TYR A 145 -12.47 2.45 -10.49
CA TYR A 145 -11.78 3.59 -9.90
C TYR A 145 -12.44 4.93 -10.18
N GLN A 146 -13.10 5.10 -11.30
CA GLN A 146 -13.74 6.36 -11.68
C GLN A 146 -15.07 6.62 -10.97
N GLU A 147 -15.72 5.57 -10.47
CA GLU A 147 -16.96 5.68 -9.67
C GLU A 147 -16.71 5.98 -8.19
N MET A 148 -15.44 5.98 -7.74
CA MET A 148 -15.05 6.17 -6.35
C MET A 148 -14.94 7.66 -5.95
N SER A 149 -15.80 8.52 -6.49
CA SER A 149 -15.83 9.94 -6.15
C SER A 149 -16.62 10.28 -4.87
N SER A 150 -17.14 9.27 -4.16
CA SER A 150 -17.81 9.49 -2.89
C SER A 150 -16.80 9.78 -1.76
N MET A 151 -17.14 10.68 -0.85
CA MET A 151 -16.28 11.05 0.28
C MET A 151 -15.97 9.87 1.21
N SER A 152 -16.71 8.75 1.13
CA SER A 152 -16.54 7.55 1.93
C SER A 152 -15.36 6.67 1.48
N ASP A 153 -14.84 6.86 0.27
CA ASP A 153 -13.93 5.89 -0.36
C ASP A 153 -12.46 6.34 -0.40
N ARG A 154 -12.10 7.35 0.39
CA ARG A 154 -10.75 7.96 0.39
C ARG A 154 -9.65 7.06 0.96
N HIS A 155 -10.01 5.96 1.59
CA HIS A 155 -9.09 4.94 2.09
C HIS A 155 -8.65 3.93 1.01
N PHE A 156 -9.24 4.02 -0.17
CA PHE A 156 -8.87 3.17 -1.29
C PHE A 156 -7.54 3.59 -1.92
N THR A 157 -7.02 2.72 -2.79
CA THR A 157 -5.77 2.97 -3.50
C THR A 157 -5.85 4.29 -4.28
N ASN A 158 -4.94 5.19 -3.99
CA ASN A 158 -4.95 6.55 -4.56
C ASN A 158 -3.72 6.86 -5.41
N LEU A 159 -2.74 5.94 -5.47
CA LEU A 159 -1.62 6.03 -6.39
C LEU A 159 -1.11 4.65 -6.78
N ILE A 160 -0.87 4.43 -8.06
CA ILE A 160 -0.21 3.24 -8.59
C ILE A 160 0.96 3.68 -9.45
N CYS A 161 2.18 3.28 -9.06
CA CYS A 161 3.40 3.49 -9.83
C CYS A 161 3.78 2.17 -10.52
N LEU A 162 3.96 2.21 -11.84
CA LEU A 162 4.25 1.05 -12.67
C LEU A 162 5.54 1.29 -13.47
N GLY A 163 6.68 0.91 -12.92
CA GLY A 163 7.98 1.20 -13.51
C GLY A 163 8.35 2.67 -13.44
N GLU A 164 9.23 3.11 -14.34
CA GLU A 164 9.83 4.44 -14.29
C GLU A 164 8.90 5.56 -14.80
N ASP A 165 8.02 5.25 -15.77
CA ASP A 165 7.31 6.27 -16.54
C ASP A 165 5.77 6.22 -16.40
N ASN A 166 5.22 5.24 -15.71
CA ASN A 166 3.78 5.05 -15.64
C ASN A 166 3.25 5.16 -14.22
N PHE A 167 2.31 6.06 -14.02
CA PHE A 167 1.57 6.17 -12.77
C PHE A 167 0.08 6.47 -13.03
N ILE A 168 -0.77 5.96 -12.15
CA ILE A 168 -2.23 6.14 -12.16
C ILE A 168 -2.59 6.80 -10.83
N ARG A 169 -3.34 7.90 -10.89
CA ARG A 169 -3.81 8.68 -9.74
C ARG A 169 -5.32 8.86 -9.82
#